data_f180ff44b4354b62cbd1292545c11de9
#
_entry.id   f180ff44b4354b62cbd1292545c11de9
#
_cell.length_a   1.000
_cell.length_b   1.000
_cell.length_c   1.000
_cell.angle_alpha   90.00
_cell.angle_beta   90.00
_cell.angle_gamma   90.00
#
_symmetry.space_group_name_H-M   'P 1'
#
loop_
_entity.id
_entity.type
_entity.pdbx_description
1 polymer ?
#
loop_
_entity_poly.entity_id
_entity_poly.type
_entity_poly.pdbx_seq_one_letter_code
_entity_poly.pdbx_strand_id
1 'polypeptide(L)'
;MIKVCGMREPDNIRAVETLGIDLMGFIFWPKSSRYVSERPAYLPTHCKRVGVFVDEDLETVRRIADEYALDYIQLHGHESREYCAQLNGLKLIKAISVSGHDDIATYKTYEGLVDYFLFDTKCPSVGGSGQQFDWSVLSAYDGSTPFLLSGGIGPDDAERVKAFHHSKCIRIDLNSRFELSPGLKDVAALRKFLNEIHRK
;
A
#
# COMPACT_ATOMS: atom_id res chain seq x y z
N MET A 1 -9.14 3.07 -7.72
CA MET A 1 -7.73 2.58 -7.78
C MET A 1 -7.60 1.38 -6.86
N ILE A 2 -6.99 0.29 -7.32
CA ILE A 2 -6.72 -0.94 -6.54
C ILE A 2 -5.21 -1.13 -6.46
N LYS A 3 -4.68 -1.24 -5.26
CA LYS A 3 -3.28 -1.62 -5.01
C LYS A 3 -3.24 -3.03 -4.45
N VAL A 4 -2.32 -3.88 -4.96
CA VAL A 4 -1.98 -5.18 -4.38
C VAL A 4 -0.52 -5.14 -3.97
N CYS A 5 -0.25 -5.32 -2.68
CA CYS A 5 1.07 -5.14 -2.08
C CYS A 5 1.74 -6.47 -1.70
N GLY A 6 3.06 -6.47 -1.55
CA GLY A 6 3.83 -7.63 -1.10
C GLY A 6 4.04 -8.69 -2.17
N MET A 7 4.20 -8.29 -3.41
CA MET A 7 4.48 -9.17 -4.55
C MET A 7 5.98 -9.44 -4.67
N ARG A 8 6.35 -10.66 -5.06
CA ARG A 8 7.75 -11.01 -5.37
C ARG A 8 7.90 -12.17 -6.36
N GLU A 9 6.93 -13.10 -6.44
CA GLU A 9 7.02 -14.28 -7.29
C GLU A 9 6.65 -13.95 -8.75
N PRO A 10 7.51 -14.19 -9.76
CA PRO A 10 7.29 -13.73 -11.15
C PRO A 10 5.97 -14.18 -11.77
N ASP A 11 5.61 -15.45 -11.60
CA ASP A 11 4.36 -15.98 -12.18
C ASP A 11 3.12 -15.43 -11.45
N ASN A 12 3.22 -15.21 -10.14
CA ASN A 12 2.16 -14.59 -9.36
C ASN A 12 1.99 -13.11 -9.73
N ILE A 13 3.09 -12.37 -9.98
CA ILE A 13 3.07 -11.00 -10.50
C ILE A 13 2.30 -10.96 -11.83
N ARG A 14 2.63 -11.84 -12.79
CA ARG A 14 1.91 -11.93 -14.07
C ARG A 14 0.42 -12.18 -13.87
N ALA A 15 0.08 -13.16 -13.04
CA ALA A 15 -1.31 -13.54 -12.80
C ALA A 15 -2.12 -12.41 -12.14
N VAL A 16 -1.55 -11.72 -11.13
CA VAL A 16 -2.22 -10.61 -10.44
C VAL A 16 -2.36 -9.39 -11.35
N GLU A 17 -1.38 -9.09 -12.20
CA GLU A 17 -1.46 -8.00 -13.18
C GLU A 17 -2.66 -8.16 -14.12
N THR A 18 -3.00 -9.41 -14.54
CA THR A 18 -4.17 -9.66 -15.40
C THR A 18 -5.52 -9.34 -14.76
N LEU A 19 -5.55 -9.07 -13.45
CA LEU A 19 -6.77 -8.70 -12.75
C LEU A 19 -7.16 -7.23 -12.95
N GLY A 20 -6.34 -6.44 -13.67
CA GLY A 20 -6.62 -5.03 -13.94
C GLY A 20 -6.44 -4.13 -12.72
N ILE A 21 -5.47 -4.46 -11.86
CA ILE A 21 -5.08 -3.60 -10.73
C ILE A 21 -4.32 -2.36 -11.20
N ASP A 22 -4.36 -1.28 -10.42
CA ASP A 22 -3.71 -0.02 -10.77
C ASP A 22 -2.26 0.08 -10.25
N LEU A 23 -2.01 -0.45 -9.05
CA LEU A 23 -0.72 -0.38 -8.37
C LEU A 23 -0.29 -1.76 -7.87
N MET A 24 1.00 -2.09 -8.02
CA MET A 24 1.61 -3.30 -7.47
C MET A 24 2.78 -2.95 -6.56
N GLY A 25 2.73 -3.42 -5.30
CA GLY A 25 3.72 -3.10 -4.27
C GLY A 25 4.77 -4.19 -4.09
N PHE A 26 6.03 -3.76 -4.01
CA PHE A 26 7.22 -4.56 -3.75
C PHE A 26 7.85 -4.07 -2.44
N ILE A 27 8.08 -4.97 -1.47
CA ILE A 27 8.55 -4.59 -0.14
C ILE A 27 10.06 -4.77 -0.05
N PHE A 28 10.78 -3.66 0.16
CA PHE A 28 12.23 -3.62 0.30
C PHE A 28 12.71 -3.50 1.75
N TRP A 29 11.93 -4.01 2.70
CA TRP A 29 12.28 -4.05 4.11
C TRP A 29 12.70 -5.47 4.52
N PRO A 30 14.00 -5.70 4.89
CA PRO A 30 14.54 -7.05 5.13
C PRO A 30 13.86 -7.85 6.25
N LYS A 31 13.19 -7.16 7.21
CA LYS A 31 12.45 -7.83 8.29
C LYS A 31 11.05 -8.29 7.88
N SER A 32 10.59 -7.94 6.68
CA SER A 32 9.30 -8.39 6.16
C SER A 32 9.39 -9.83 5.66
N SER A 33 8.39 -10.65 5.99
CA SER A 33 8.23 -11.98 5.39
C SER A 33 7.95 -11.94 3.87
N ARG A 34 7.68 -10.73 3.32
CA ARG A 34 7.43 -10.45 1.90
C ARG A 34 8.57 -9.69 1.24
N TYR A 35 9.73 -9.67 1.90
CA TYR A 35 10.90 -8.96 1.41
C TYR A 35 11.31 -9.45 0.02
N VAL A 36 11.57 -8.50 -0.88
CA VAL A 36 12.12 -8.74 -2.21
C VAL A 36 13.64 -8.69 -2.09
N SER A 37 14.25 -9.85 -1.83
CA SER A 37 15.71 -9.98 -1.68
C SER A 37 16.45 -9.98 -3.02
N GLU A 38 15.77 -10.42 -4.08
CA GLU A 38 16.31 -10.48 -5.44
C GLU A 38 15.28 -9.91 -6.41
N ARG A 39 15.77 -9.29 -7.49
CA ARG A 39 14.88 -8.72 -8.50
C ARG A 39 14.10 -9.82 -9.20
N PRO A 40 12.77 -9.80 -9.16
CA PRO A 40 11.94 -10.78 -9.86
C PRO A 40 12.26 -10.83 -11.35
N ALA A 41 12.27 -12.02 -11.93
CA ALA A 41 12.52 -12.21 -13.37
C ALA A 41 11.44 -11.54 -14.25
N TYR A 42 10.32 -11.16 -13.66
CA TYR A 42 9.27 -10.38 -14.29
C TYR A 42 8.82 -9.25 -13.36
N LEU A 43 8.70 -8.04 -13.90
CA LEU A 43 8.07 -6.89 -13.29
C LEU A 43 6.85 -6.46 -14.11
N PRO A 44 5.75 -6.00 -13.49
CA PRO A 44 4.53 -5.66 -14.20
C PRO A 44 4.75 -4.51 -15.19
N THR A 45 3.99 -4.53 -16.29
CA THR A 45 4.07 -3.52 -17.37
C THR A 45 2.73 -2.80 -17.59
N HIS A 46 1.63 -3.33 -17.04
CA HIS A 46 0.28 -2.79 -17.21
C HIS A 46 -0.29 -2.13 -15.94
N CYS A 47 0.47 -2.13 -14.84
CA CYS A 47 0.14 -1.38 -13.64
C CYS A 47 1.37 -0.64 -13.12
N LYS A 48 1.17 0.36 -12.26
CA LYS A 48 2.24 1.15 -11.66
C LYS A 48 2.97 0.37 -10.58
N ARG A 49 4.30 0.55 -10.48
CA ARG A 49 5.16 -0.12 -9.51
C ARG A 49 5.36 0.76 -8.28
N VAL A 50 5.15 0.18 -7.11
CA VAL A 50 5.32 0.86 -5.82
C VAL A 50 6.40 0.15 -5.03
N GLY A 51 7.47 0.84 -4.67
CA GLY A 51 8.47 0.33 -3.71
C GLY A 51 8.07 0.72 -2.30
N VAL A 52 8.01 -0.26 -1.39
CA VAL A 52 7.68 -0.04 0.02
C VAL A 52 8.94 -0.12 0.86
N PHE A 53 9.25 0.95 1.58
CA PHE A 53 10.43 1.12 2.41
C PHE A 53 10.05 1.43 3.86
N VAL A 54 10.90 1.07 4.80
CA VAL A 54 10.75 1.33 6.24
C VAL A 54 12.08 1.84 6.78
N ASP A 55 12.14 3.14 7.08
CA ASP A 55 13.29 3.82 7.67
C ASP A 55 14.62 3.56 6.90
N GLU A 56 14.54 3.46 5.56
CA GLU A 56 15.66 3.17 4.68
C GLU A 56 16.45 4.46 4.36
N ASP A 57 17.73 4.35 4.00
CA ASP A 57 18.51 5.51 3.59
C ASP A 57 18.11 6.02 2.19
N LEU A 58 18.30 7.32 1.96
CA LEU A 58 17.87 8.00 0.72
C LEU A 58 18.56 7.49 -0.53
N GLU A 59 19.85 7.13 -0.43
CA GLU A 59 20.64 6.65 -1.56
C GLU A 59 20.12 5.28 -2.02
N THR A 60 19.88 4.38 -1.07
CA THR A 60 19.28 3.06 -1.32
C THR A 60 17.89 3.18 -1.92
N VAL A 61 17.03 4.07 -1.39
CA VAL A 61 15.69 4.31 -1.97
C VAL A 61 15.79 4.76 -3.42
N ARG A 62 16.66 5.73 -3.73
CA ARG A 62 16.84 6.23 -5.11
C ARG A 62 17.38 5.17 -6.04
N ARG A 63 18.40 4.42 -5.62
CA ARG A 63 18.99 3.33 -6.39
C ARG A 63 17.96 2.25 -6.73
N ILE A 64 17.16 1.82 -5.76
CA ILE A 64 16.10 0.82 -5.98
C ILE A 64 14.97 1.40 -6.85
N ALA A 65 14.64 2.68 -6.69
CA ALA A 65 13.64 3.35 -7.52
C ALA A 65 14.03 3.29 -9.00
N ASP A 66 15.29 3.58 -9.31
CA ASP A 66 15.82 3.52 -10.68
C ASP A 66 15.90 2.06 -11.18
N GLU A 67 16.47 1.15 -10.38
CA GLU A 67 16.65 -0.26 -10.74
C GLU A 67 15.33 -0.96 -11.08
N TYR A 68 14.27 -0.71 -10.30
CA TYR A 68 12.95 -1.29 -10.48
C TYR A 68 12.02 -0.44 -11.36
N ALA A 69 12.47 0.73 -11.79
CA ALA A 69 11.67 1.74 -12.47
C ALA A 69 10.34 1.96 -11.70
N LEU A 70 10.46 2.34 -10.42
CA LEU A 70 9.31 2.55 -9.56
C LEU A 70 8.57 3.83 -9.94
N ASP A 71 7.25 3.77 -10.00
CA ASP A 71 6.38 4.94 -10.21
C ASP A 71 6.09 5.67 -8.90
N TYR A 72 6.08 4.94 -7.76
CA TYR A 72 5.83 5.48 -6.43
C TYR A 72 6.77 4.89 -5.40
N ILE A 73 7.13 5.72 -4.42
CA ILE A 73 7.84 5.32 -3.20
C ILE A 73 6.85 5.37 -2.05
N GLN A 74 6.58 4.24 -1.42
CA GLN A 74 5.78 4.18 -0.20
C GLN A 74 6.68 4.13 1.02
N LEU A 75 6.56 5.14 1.87
CA LEU A 75 7.27 5.29 3.13
C LEU A 75 6.38 4.77 4.26
N HIS A 76 6.76 3.64 4.84
CA HIS A 76 5.94 2.88 5.80
C HIS A 76 6.56 2.83 7.21
N GLY A 77 7.62 3.58 7.43
CA GLY A 77 8.32 3.74 8.72
C GLY A 77 8.04 5.08 9.38
N HIS A 78 9.06 5.59 10.09
CA HIS A 78 9.03 6.84 10.85
C HIS A 78 9.74 7.97 10.10
N GLU A 79 9.82 7.88 8.77
CA GLU A 79 10.49 8.86 7.93
C GLU A 79 9.94 10.26 8.22
N SER A 80 10.84 11.22 8.49
CA SER A 80 10.46 12.58 8.87
C SER A 80 9.96 13.40 7.67
N ARG A 81 9.38 14.56 7.96
CA ARG A 81 9.02 15.56 6.95
C ARG A 81 10.21 15.95 6.08
N GLU A 82 11.38 16.15 6.69
CA GLU A 82 12.62 16.53 6.03
C GLU A 82 13.15 15.42 5.14
N TYR A 83 12.98 14.16 5.55
CA TYR A 83 13.28 13.00 4.72
C TYR A 83 12.39 12.98 3.46
N CYS A 84 11.08 13.14 3.62
CA CYS A 84 10.16 13.21 2.48
C CYS A 84 10.53 14.34 1.51
N ALA A 85 10.86 15.51 2.01
CA ALA A 85 11.27 16.66 1.19
C ALA A 85 12.54 16.41 0.37
N GLN A 86 13.45 15.54 0.84
CA GLN A 86 14.64 15.16 0.10
C GLN A 86 14.37 14.19 -1.06
N LEU A 87 13.22 13.51 -1.07
CA LEU A 87 12.78 12.66 -2.18
C LEU A 87 12.00 13.41 -3.26
N ASN A 88 12.17 14.75 -3.34
CA ASN A 88 11.52 15.56 -4.37
C ASN A 88 11.84 15.01 -5.77
N GLY A 89 10.86 15.10 -6.67
CA GLY A 89 10.93 14.52 -8.02
C GLY A 89 10.46 13.05 -8.09
N LEU A 90 10.29 12.36 -6.96
CA LEU A 90 9.64 11.05 -6.86
C LEU A 90 8.21 11.22 -6.34
N LYS A 91 7.30 10.36 -6.79
CA LYS A 91 5.93 10.32 -6.26
C LYS A 91 5.90 9.54 -4.95
N LEU A 92 5.33 10.16 -3.91
CA LEU A 92 5.37 9.61 -2.57
C LEU A 92 3.99 9.16 -2.08
N ILE A 93 3.98 8.01 -1.40
CA ILE A 93 2.85 7.52 -0.59
C ILE A 93 3.35 7.44 0.85
N LYS A 94 2.77 8.19 1.79
CA LYS A 94 3.11 8.06 3.21
C LYS A 94 2.10 7.17 3.90
N ALA A 95 2.56 6.07 4.45
CA ALA A 95 1.74 5.23 5.32
C ALA A 95 1.64 5.86 6.72
N ILE A 96 0.41 5.89 7.24
CA ILE A 96 0.08 6.34 8.59
C ILE A 96 -0.61 5.18 9.30
N SER A 97 -0.01 4.72 10.39
CA SER A 97 -0.57 3.66 11.23
C SER A 97 -1.67 4.21 12.13
N VAL A 98 -2.86 3.63 12.05
CA VAL A 98 -4.07 4.10 12.72
C VAL A 98 -4.60 3.07 13.70
N SER A 99 -4.86 3.50 14.93
CA SER A 99 -5.61 2.77 15.95
C SER A 99 -6.81 3.58 16.46
N GLY A 100 -6.78 4.90 16.32
CA GLY A 100 -7.83 5.81 16.77
C GLY A 100 -7.74 7.19 16.12
N HIS A 101 -8.65 8.09 16.52
CA HIS A 101 -8.76 9.44 15.94
C HIS A 101 -7.47 10.26 16.03
N ASP A 102 -6.73 10.14 17.14
CA ASP A 102 -5.51 10.95 17.37
C ASP A 102 -4.41 10.63 16.36
N ASP A 103 -4.33 9.36 15.91
CA ASP A 103 -3.33 8.95 14.92
C ASP A 103 -3.54 9.63 13.57
N ILE A 104 -4.80 9.93 13.22
CA ILE A 104 -5.16 10.58 11.92
C ILE A 104 -4.46 11.93 11.79
N ALA A 105 -4.40 12.74 12.86
CA ALA A 105 -3.82 14.08 12.82
C ALA A 105 -2.34 14.11 12.35
N THR A 106 -1.65 12.95 12.38
CA THR A 106 -0.28 12.79 11.89
C THR A 106 -0.13 13.19 10.42
N TYR A 107 -1.20 13.08 9.61
CA TYR A 107 -1.15 13.47 8.20
C TYR A 107 -0.71 14.92 8.00
N LYS A 108 -1.04 15.83 8.94
CA LYS A 108 -0.73 17.27 8.89
C LYS A 108 0.78 17.54 8.74
N THR A 109 1.60 16.64 9.29
CA THR A 109 3.06 16.72 9.16
C THR A 109 3.54 16.57 7.72
N TYR A 110 2.83 15.79 6.90
CA TYR A 110 3.25 15.40 5.56
C TYR A 110 2.42 16.02 4.44
N GLU A 111 1.37 16.77 4.78
CA GLU A 111 0.51 17.38 3.77
C GLU A 111 1.28 18.35 2.86
N GLY A 112 1.03 18.25 1.56
CA GLY A 112 1.75 19.02 0.54
C GLY A 112 3.14 18.45 0.16
N LEU A 113 3.59 17.35 0.80
CA LEU A 113 4.86 16.69 0.48
C LEU A 113 4.67 15.33 -0.20
N VAL A 114 3.47 14.77 -0.14
CA VAL A 114 3.18 13.43 -0.65
C VAL A 114 1.98 13.46 -1.60
N ASP A 115 1.97 12.54 -2.57
CA ASP A 115 0.87 12.42 -3.53
C ASP A 115 -0.34 11.70 -2.93
N TYR A 116 -0.08 10.73 -2.05
CA TYR A 116 -1.12 9.96 -1.36
C TYR A 116 -0.73 9.68 0.08
N PHE A 117 -1.75 9.58 0.95
CA PHE A 117 -1.64 8.84 2.20
C PHE A 117 -2.10 7.40 2.02
N LEU A 118 -1.63 6.53 2.90
CA LEU A 118 -2.14 5.18 3.06
C LEU A 118 -2.43 4.98 4.55
N PHE A 119 -3.71 4.84 4.92
CA PHE A 119 -4.09 4.58 6.30
C PHE A 119 -4.14 3.07 6.54
N ASP A 120 -3.23 2.58 7.39
CA ASP A 120 -3.07 1.17 7.73
C ASP A 120 -3.35 0.91 9.21
N THR A 121 -3.70 -0.32 9.56
CA THR A 121 -3.91 -0.70 10.95
C THR A 121 -2.61 -0.61 11.75
N LYS A 122 -2.65 0.09 12.90
CA LYS A 122 -1.52 0.12 13.83
C LYS A 122 -1.32 -1.23 14.49
N CYS A 123 -0.18 -1.84 14.25
CA CYS A 123 0.20 -3.15 14.78
C CYS A 123 1.53 -3.08 15.51
N PRO A 124 1.79 -3.96 16.51
CA PRO A 124 3.09 -4.04 17.16
C PRO A 124 4.25 -4.34 16.19
N SER A 125 3.96 -5.03 15.08
CA SER A 125 4.90 -5.26 13.98
C SER A 125 4.49 -4.43 12.75
N VAL A 126 5.46 -3.85 12.06
CA VAL A 126 5.22 -3.05 10.85
C VAL A 126 4.61 -3.92 9.76
N GLY A 127 3.35 -3.63 9.42
CA GLY A 127 2.61 -4.20 8.28
C GLY A 127 2.17 -5.66 8.37
N GLY A 128 1.08 -5.99 7.70
CA GLY A 128 0.70 -7.36 7.38
C GLY A 128 0.09 -8.22 8.50
N SER A 129 -0.38 -7.62 9.60
CA SER A 129 -1.02 -8.37 10.72
C SER A 129 -2.37 -8.99 10.37
N GLY A 130 -3.03 -8.54 9.31
CA GLY A 130 -4.40 -8.93 8.96
C GLY A 130 -5.49 -8.39 9.89
N GLN A 131 -5.11 -7.59 10.90
CA GLN A 131 -6.06 -6.90 11.78
C GLN A 131 -6.65 -5.68 11.09
N GLN A 132 -7.85 -5.29 11.51
CA GLN A 132 -8.55 -4.12 10.99
C GLN A 132 -8.71 -3.10 12.12
N PHE A 133 -8.62 -1.81 11.78
CA PHE A 133 -9.09 -0.73 12.65
C PHE A 133 -10.52 -0.33 12.28
N ASP A 134 -11.15 0.45 13.13
CA ASP A 134 -12.46 1.01 12.82
C ASP A 134 -12.31 2.13 11.78
N TRP A 135 -12.73 1.89 10.54
CA TRP A 135 -12.63 2.85 9.44
C TRP A 135 -13.43 4.13 9.66
N SER A 136 -14.38 4.13 10.60
CA SER A 136 -15.14 5.33 10.95
C SER A 136 -14.27 6.47 11.48
N VAL A 137 -13.10 6.14 12.07
CA VAL A 137 -12.12 7.14 12.55
C VAL A 137 -11.58 8.01 11.41
N LEU A 138 -11.61 7.53 10.16
CA LEU A 138 -11.18 8.29 8.99
C LEU A 138 -12.09 9.48 8.66
N SER A 139 -13.29 9.56 9.27
CA SER A 139 -14.13 10.76 9.20
C SER A 139 -13.45 12.00 9.80
N ALA A 140 -12.44 11.81 10.65
CA ALA A 140 -11.60 12.89 11.19
C ALA A 140 -10.54 13.41 10.19
N TYR A 141 -10.36 12.76 9.05
CA TYR A 141 -9.44 13.23 8.03
C TYR A 141 -10.08 14.39 7.24
N ASP A 142 -9.54 15.59 7.42
CA ASP A 142 -9.98 16.82 6.75
C ASP A 142 -8.93 17.38 5.78
N GLY A 143 -7.86 16.62 5.48
CA GLY A 143 -6.80 16.99 4.58
C GLY A 143 -7.21 17.05 3.10
N SER A 144 -6.37 17.70 2.29
CA SER A 144 -6.58 17.82 0.84
C SER A 144 -6.00 16.65 0.03
N THR A 145 -4.98 15.98 0.55
CA THR A 145 -4.29 14.88 -0.12
C THR A 145 -5.18 13.63 -0.18
N PRO A 146 -5.36 12.99 -1.34
CA PRO A 146 -6.14 11.76 -1.43
C PRO A 146 -5.43 10.59 -0.73
N PHE A 147 -6.21 9.55 -0.33
CA PHE A 147 -5.67 8.42 0.39
C PHE A 147 -6.18 7.06 -0.09
N LEU A 148 -5.39 6.02 0.21
CA LEU A 148 -5.76 4.61 0.11
C LEU A 148 -6.14 4.08 1.49
N LEU A 149 -7.24 3.34 1.55
CA LEU A 149 -7.64 2.56 2.71
C LEU A 149 -6.89 1.23 2.72
N SER A 150 -6.19 0.93 3.80
CA SER A 150 -5.46 -0.31 4.04
C SER A 150 -5.85 -0.93 5.39
N GLY A 151 -5.15 -1.98 5.79
CA GLY A 151 -5.32 -2.60 7.10
C GLY A 151 -6.36 -3.72 7.13
N GLY A 152 -5.90 -4.94 6.90
CA GLY A 152 -6.66 -6.18 7.13
C GLY A 152 -7.87 -6.40 6.23
N ILE A 153 -8.00 -5.68 5.10
CA ILE A 153 -9.06 -5.94 4.11
C ILE A 153 -8.91 -7.36 3.57
N GLY A 154 -9.98 -8.16 3.67
CA GLY A 154 -10.02 -9.55 3.27
C GLY A 154 -11.13 -9.88 2.28
N PRO A 155 -11.22 -11.16 1.83
CA PRO A 155 -12.18 -11.59 0.83
C PRO A 155 -13.65 -11.32 1.18
N ASP A 156 -13.99 -11.28 2.48
CA ASP A 156 -15.35 -11.10 2.96
C ASP A 156 -15.73 -9.62 3.19
N ASP A 157 -14.80 -8.67 2.95
CA ASP A 157 -15.02 -7.26 3.21
C ASP A 157 -15.61 -6.48 2.02
N ALA A 158 -16.01 -7.14 0.93
CA ALA A 158 -16.46 -6.47 -0.29
C ALA A 158 -17.61 -5.46 -0.02
N GLU A 159 -18.65 -5.86 0.72
CA GLU A 159 -19.78 -4.98 1.05
C GLU A 159 -19.36 -3.84 1.99
N ARG A 160 -18.47 -4.10 2.94
CA ARG A 160 -17.92 -3.09 3.83
C ARG A 160 -17.09 -2.04 3.06
N VAL A 161 -16.27 -2.49 2.09
CA VAL A 161 -15.50 -1.59 1.21
C VAL A 161 -16.44 -0.76 0.34
N LYS A 162 -17.51 -1.35 -0.21
CA LYS A 162 -18.53 -0.63 -0.99
C LYS A 162 -19.28 0.41 -0.16
N ALA A 163 -19.57 0.09 1.10
CA ALA A 163 -20.26 0.97 2.03
C ALA A 163 -19.37 2.10 2.58
N PHE A 164 -18.04 1.97 2.48
CA PHE A 164 -17.13 3.00 2.96
C PHE A 164 -17.08 4.19 2.00
N HIS A 165 -17.47 5.37 2.49
CA HIS A 165 -17.49 6.60 1.71
C HIS A 165 -16.68 7.71 2.40
N HIS A 166 -15.68 8.21 1.68
CA HIS A 166 -14.95 9.41 2.05
C HIS A 166 -14.49 10.13 0.78
N SER A 167 -14.69 11.46 0.69
CA SER A 167 -14.42 12.25 -0.53
C SER A 167 -12.96 12.17 -1.01
N LYS A 168 -12.02 11.89 -0.11
CA LYS A 168 -10.59 11.76 -0.39
C LYS A 168 -10.11 10.30 -0.51
N CYS A 169 -10.96 9.32 -0.20
CA CYS A 169 -10.60 7.91 -0.39
C CYS A 169 -10.64 7.57 -1.88
N ILE A 170 -9.46 7.38 -2.46
CA ILE A 170 -9.33 7.02 -3.88
C ILE A 170 -9.35 5.52 -4.10
N ARG A 171 -9.28 4.69 -3.08
CA ARG A 171 -9.54 3.25 -3.05
C ARG A 171 -8.74 2.51 -1.96
N ILE A 172 -8.37 1.25 -2.24
CA ILE A 172 -7.92 0.26 -1.26
C ILE A 172 -6.55 -0.31 -1.59
N ASP A 173 -5.87 -0.76 -0.55
CA ASP A 173 -4.63 -1.56 -0.61
C ASP A 173 -4.86 -2.95 -0.01
N LEU A 174 -4.59 -4.00 -0.79
CA LEU A 174 -4.80 -5.40 -0.45
C LEU A 174 -3.45 -6.10 -0.24
N ASN A 175 -3.31 -6.88 0.82
CA ASN A 175 -2.06 -7.60 1.10
C ASN A 175 -2.32 -8.96 1.77
N SER A 176 -2.06 -9.10 3.07
CA SER A 176 -1.93 -10.37 3.81
C SER A 176 -3.14 -11.29 3.78
N ARG A 177 -4.36 -10.73 3.73
CA ARG A 177 -5.60 -11.52 3.73
C ARG A 177 -5.90 -12.19 2.38
N PHE A 178 -5.13 -11.88 1.35
CA PHE A 178 -5.23 -12.46 0.00
C PHE A 178 -3.98 -13.27 -0.35
N GLU A 179 -3.43 -14.02 0.59
CA GLU A 179 -2.22 -14.80 0.38
C GLU A 179 -2.42 -16.29 0.69
N LEU A 180 -1.81 -17.15 -0.13
CA LEU A 180 -1.62 -18.57 0.14
C LEU A 180 -0.45 -18.78 1.11
N SER A 181 0.58 -17.96 0.97
CA SER A 181 1.72 -17.80 1.88
C SER A 181 2.33 -16.42 1.71
N PRO A 182 3.12 -15.89 2.66
CA PRO A 182 3.68 -14.55 2.55
C PRO A 182 4.41 -14.31 1.22
N GLY A 183 3.94 -13.32 0.45
CA GLY A 183 4.47 -12.97 -0.88
C GLY A 183 3.87 -13.77 -2.05
N LEU A 184 2.95 -14.70 -1.79
CA LEU A 184 2.24 -15.48 -2.82
C LEU A 184 0.74 -15.22 -2.72
N LYS A 185 0.21 -14.39 -3.62
CA LYS A 185 -1.23 -14.03 -3.61
C LYS A 185 -2.12 -15.16 -4.12
N ASP A 186 -3.27 -15.32 -3.45
CA ASP A 186 -4.40 -16.10 -3.94
C ASP A 186 -5.12 -15.32 -5.04
N VAL A 187 -4.78 -15.62 -6.28
CA VAL A 187 -5.32 -14.96 -7.48
C VAL A 187 -6.82 -15.19 -7.61
N ALA A 188 -7.32 -16.35 -7.18
CA ALA A 188 -8.75 -16.68 -7.25
C ALA A 188 -9.55 -15.84 -6.25
N ALA A 189 -9.08 -15.73 -5.01
CA ALA A 189 -9.68 -14.89 -3.98
C ALA A 189 -9.66 -13.40 -4.39
N LEU A 190 -8.52 -12.89 -4.91
CA LEU A 190 -8.43 -11.53 -5.43
C LEU A 190 -9.44 -11.29 -6.55
N ARG A 191 -9.50 -12.18 -7.55
CA ARG A 191 -10.45 -12.07 -8.69
C ARG A 191 -11.90 -12.02 -8.22
N LYS A 192 -12.27 -12.92 -7.30
CA LYS A 192 -13.63 -12.94 -6.74
C LYS A 192 -13.95 -11.61 -6.06
N PHE A 193 -13.09 -11.15 -5.16
CA PHE A 193 -13.27 -9.91 -4.42
C PHE A 193 -13.36 -8.69 -5.35
N LEU A 194 -12.47 -8.56 -6.33
CA LEU A 194 -12.48 -7.46 -7.29
C LEU A 194 -13.76 -7.44 -8.12
N ASN A 195 -14.26 -8.62 -8.53
CA ASN A 195 -15.55 -8.72 -9.22
C ASN A 195 -16.72 -8.27 -8.32
N GLU A 196 -16.69 -8.61 -7.02
CA GLU A 196 -17.73 -8.22 -6.07
C GLU A 196 -17.76 -6.71 -5.83
N ILE A 197 -16.61 -6.07 -5.62
CA ILE A 197 -16.55 -4.61 -5.40
C ILE A 197 -16.87 -3.79 -6.65
N HIS A 198 -16.76 -4.36 -7.87
CA HIS A 198 -17.12 -3.69 -9.12
C HIS A 198 -18.59 -3.95 -9.54
N ARG A 199 -19.27 -4.91 -8.94
CA ARG A 199 -20.72 -5.09 -9.15
C ARG A 199 -21.49 -3.91 -8.57
N LYS A 200 -22.26 -3.25 -9.42
CA LYS A 200 -23.20 -2.20 -9.05
C LYS A 200 -24.39 -2.77 -8.28
#